data_d4e5ff6cd95593ddadc0a085d8e2e591
#
_entry.id   d4e5ff6cd95593ddadc0a085d8e2e591
#
_cell.length_a   1.000
_cell.length_b   1.000
_cell.length_c   1.000
_cell.angle_alpha   90.00
_cell.angle_beta   90.00
_cell.angle_gamma   90.00
#
_symmetry.space_group_name_H-M   'P 1'
#
loop_
_entity.id
_entity.type
_entity.pdbx_description
1 polymer ?
#
loop_
_entity_poly.entity_id
_entity_poly.type
_entity_poly.pdbx_seq_one_letter_code
_entity_poly.pdbx_strand_id
1 'polypeptide(L)'
;MIQEVTMALLEDVVDYCKKELSIPQDILVSVAVEDISEDNVKGWTVDSAEDDEYDIEIDTGLGFKETIITVCHEMVHVQQLHENRELEENEAYEKEELLYRKYINNS
;
A
#
# COMPACT_ATOMS: atom_id res chain seq x y z
N MET A 1 -15.70 17.98 6.06
CA MET A 1 -14.33 17.41 6.06
C MET A 1 -13.88 17.15 4.62
N ILE A 2 -12.69 17.61 4.30
CA ILE A 2 -12.13 17.40 2.96
C ILE A 2 -11.40 16.07 2.95
N GLN A 3 -11.84 15.16 2.08
CA GLN A 3 -11.18 13.88 1.88
C GLN A 3 -10.25 14.02 0.67
N GLU A 4 -9.02 14.36 0.95
CA GLU A 4 -8.04 14.65 -0.07
C GLU A 4 -6.84 13.69 0.03
N VAL A 5 -6.45 13.14 -1.13
CA VAL A 5 -5.28 12.27 -1.19
C VAL A 5 -4.03 13.13 -1.31
N THR A 6 -3.19 13.11 -0.28
CA THR A 6 -1.93 13.84 -0.24
C THR A 6 -0.79 12.86 -0.04
N MET A 7 0.43 13.29 -0.33
CA MET A 7 1.60 12.44 -0.04
C MET A 7 1.73 12.17 1.45
N ALA A 8 1.39 13.15 2.30
CA ALA A 8 1.41 12.95 3.74
C ALA A 8 0.44 11.85 4.17
N LEU A 9 -0.75 11.81 3.57
CA LEU A 9 -1.72 10.76 3.84
C LEU A 9 -1.16 9.38 3.44
N LEU A 10 -0.60 9.29 2.24
CA LEU A 10 -0.08 8.03 1.74
C LEU A 10 1.06 7.51 2.61
N GLU A 11 1.96 8.40 3.04
CA GLU A 11 3.04 8.03 3.94
C GLU A 11 2.52 7.56 5.30
N ASP A 12 1.47 8.20 5.81
CA ASP A 12 0.84 7.83 7.07
C ASP A 12 0.22 6.42 6.99
N VAL A 13 -0.45 6.13 5.87
CA VAL A 13 -1.04 4.80 5.65
C VAL A 13 0.07 3.74 5.57
N VAL A 14 1.16 4.04 4.88
CA VAL A 14 2.30 3.12 4.78
C VAL A 14 2.87 2.83 6.16
N ASP A 15 3.10 3.87 6.97
CA ASP A 15 3.65 3.70 8.32
C ASP A 15 2.71 2.88 9.20
N TYR A 16 1.41 3.11 9.10
CA TYR A 16 0.42 2.35 9.84
C TYR A 16 0.46 0.87 9.45
N CYS A 17 0.49 0.59 8.14
CA CYS A 17 0.56 -0.78 7.64
C CYS A 17 1.84 -1.49 8.05
N LYS A 18 2.97 -0.78 8.08
CA LYS A 18 4.23 -1.38 8.56
C LYS A 18 4.06 -1.92 9.98
N LYS A 19 3.43 -1.14 10.86
CA LYS A 19 3.20 -1.56 12.24
C LYS A 19 2.26 -2.75 12.32
N GLU A 20 1.14 -2.68 11.61
CA GLU A 20 0.13 -3.73 11.66
C GLU A 20 0.61 -5.04 11.03
N LEU A 21 1.44 -4.96 10.01
CA LEU A 21 1.95 -6.14 9.29
C LEU A 21 3.31 -6.60 9.80
N SER A 22 3.82 -5.97 10.85
CA SER A 22 5.13 -6.28 11.44
C SER A 22 6.27 -6.17 10.42
N ILE A 23 6.19 -5.17 9.54
CA ILE A 23 7.26 -4.83 8.61
C ILE A 23 8.23 -3.91 9.36
N PRO A 24 9.54 -4.21 9.37
CA PRO A 24 10.51 -3.36 10.07
C PRO A 24 10.48 -1.91 9.58
N GLN A 25 10.66 -0.96 10.50
CA GLN A 25 10.59 0.46 10.15
C GLN A 25 11.71 0.93 9.23
N ASP A 26 12.83 0.22 9.20
CA ASP A 26 13.95 0.56 8.33
C ASP A 26 13.76 0.09 6.88
N ILE A 27 12.69 -0.66 6.60
CA ILE A 27 12.31 -0.98 5.22
C ILE A 27 11.74 0.28 4.58
N LEU A 28 12.29 0.68 3.45
CA LEU A 28 11.82 1.89 2.75
C LEU A 28 10.71 1.52 1.77
N VAL A 29 9.59 2.21 1.89
CA VAL A 29 8.46 2.04 0.95
C VAL A 29 8.08 3.41 0.43
N SER A 30 8.19 3.59 -0.88
CA SER A 30 7.80 4.82 -1.56
C SER A 30 6.48 4.60 -2.29
N VAL A 31 5.58 5.58 -2.20
CA VAL A 31 4.30 5.52 -2.91
C VAL A 31 4.24 6.67 -3.91
N ALA A 32 3.93 6.36 -5.15
CA ALA A 32 3.72 7.35 -6.18
C ALA A 32 2.32 7.17 -6.78
N VAL A 33 1.71 8.28 -7.15
CA VAL A 33 0.41 8.29 -7.82
C VAL A 33 0.67 8.56 -9.30
N GLU A 34 0.31 7.62 -10.15
CA GLU A 34 0.61 7.64 -11.57
C GLU A 34 -0.62 7.24 -12.38
N ASP A 35 -0.67 7.63 -13.64
CA ASP A 35 -1.73 7.14 -14.52
C ASP A 35 -1.32 5.76 -15.05
N ILE A 36 -1.85 4.72 -14.43
CA ILE A 36 -1.60 3.33 -14.83
C ILE A 36 -2.86 2.65 -15.33
N SER A 37 -3.84 3.44 -15.75
CA SER A 37 -5.14 2.93 -16.20
C SER A 37 -5.04 1.99 -17.39
N GLU A 38 -4.02 2.14 -18.25
CA GLU A 38 -3.82 1.27 -19.40
C GLU A 38 -3.53 -0.18 -19.00
N ASP A 39 -2.98 -0.39 -17.82
CA ASP A 39 -2.67 -1.74 -17.33
C ASP A 39 -3.84 -2.39 -16.62
N ASN A 40 -4.94 -1.68 -16.51
CA ASN A 40 -6.19 -2.18 -15.95
C ASN A 40 -6.03 -2.69 -14.50
N VAL A 41 -5.17 -2.02 -13.73
CA VAL A 41 -4.95 -2.33 -12.31
C VAL A 41 -5.09 -1.05 -11.49
N LYS A 42 -5.40 -1.20 -10.22
CA LYS A 42 -5.52 -0.05 -9.30
C LYS A 42 -4.16 0.36 -8.74
N GLY A 43 -3.26 -0.58 -8.64
CA GLY A 43 -1.91 -0.34 -8.16
C GLY A 43 -1.06 -1.58 -8.31
N TRP A 44 0.23 -1.41 -8.07
CA TRP A 44 1.16 -2.53 -8.03
C TRP A 44 2.34 -2.21 -7.12
N THR A 45 3.07 -3.28 -6.74
CA THR A 45 4.28 -3.17 -5.93
C THR A 45 5.46 -3.62 -6.79
N VAL A 46 6.51 -2.82 -6.77
CA VAL A 46 7.74 -3.11 -7.48
C VAL A 46 8.86 -3.30 -6.46
N ASP A 47 9.57 -4.41 -6.58
CA ASP A 47 10.77 -4.65 -5.77
C ASP A 47 11.88 -3.79 -6.37
N SER A 48 12.43 -2.90 -5.57
CA SER A 48 13.51 -2.03 -6.01
C SER A 48 14.80 -2.83 -6.24
N ALA A 49 15.71 -2.26 -7.04
CA ALA A 49 17.03 -2.86 -7.22
C ALA A 49 17.88 -2.82 -5.94
N GLU A 50 17.50 -1.95 -4.99
CA GLU A 50 18.20 -1.84 -3.71
C GLU A 50 17.54 -2.75 -2.67
N ASP A 51 18.36 -3.33 -1.79
CA ASP A 51 17.84 -4.17 -0.70
C ASP A 51 16.96 -3.35 0.24
N ASP A 52 15.88 -3.97 0.72
CA ASP A 52 14.98 -3.37 1.70
C ASP A 52 14.26 -2.12 1.20
N GLU A 53 14.10 -1.98 -0.12
CA GLU A 53 13.35 -0.89 -0.73
C GLU A 53 12.26 -1.44 -1.65
N TYR A 54 11.07 -0.84 -1.56
CA TYR A 54 9.93 -1.23 -2.38
C TYR A 54 9.21 0.02 -2.87
N ASP A 55 8.71 -0.03 -4.09
CA ASP A 55 7.95 1.05 -4.67
C ASP A 55 6.51 0.61 -4.93
N ILE A 56 5.57 1.43 -4.52
CA ILE A 56 4.15 1.21 -4.79
C ILE A 56 3.68 2.30 -5.73
N GLU A 57 3.01 1.92 -6.80
CA GLU A 57 2.38 2.88 -7.71
C GLU A 57 0.87 2.68 -7.66
N ILE A 58 0.14 3.78 -7.51
CA ILE A 58 -1.31 3.79 -7.36
C ILE A 58 -1.90 4.61 -8.51
N ASP A 59 -2.98 4.13 -9.11
CA ASP A 59 -3.64 4.83 -10.20
C ASP A 59 -4.26 6.15 -9.73
N THR A 60 -4.11 7.20 -10.53
CA THR A 60 -4.62 8.54 -10.21
C THR A 60 -6.14 8.62 -10.18
N GLY A 61 -6.83 7.71 -10.85
CA GLY A 61 -8.27 7.75 -11.00
C GLY A 61 -9.07 7.24 -9.81
N LEU A 62 -8.42 6.81 -8.74
CA LEU A 62 -9.11 6.22 -7.60
C LEU A 62 -9.63 7.29 -6.63
N GLY A 63 -10.79 7.02 -6.01
CA GLY A 63 -11.31 7.86 -4.95
C GLY A 63 -10.53 7.70 -3.65
N PHE A 64 -10.88 8.49 -2.64
CA PHE A 64 -10.18 8.51 -1.36
C PHE A 64 -10.11 7.13 -0.71
N LYS A 65 -11.26 6.46 -0.53
CA LYS A 65 -11.31 5.15 0.10
C LYS A 65 -10.54 4.10 -0.72
N GLU A 66 -10.77 4.08 -2.03
CA GLU A 66 -10.12 3.12 -2.92
C GLU A 66 -8.60 3.29 -2.91
N THR A 67 -8.12 4.54 -2.84
CA THR A 67 -6.69 4.80 -2.76
C THR A 67 -6.09 4.18 -1.51
N ILE A 68 -6.71 4.40 -0.36
CA ILE A 68 -6.20 3.85 0.91
C ILE A 68 -6.24 2.32 0.89
N ILE A 69 -7.35 1.73 0.43
CA ILE A 69 -7.47 0.28 0.35
C ILE A 69 -6.39 -0.28 -0.58
N THR A 70 -6.14 0.37 -1.70
CA THR A 70 -5.12 -0.08 -2.65
C THR A 70 -3.73 -0.04 -2.03
N VAL A 71 -3.40 1.02 -1.28
CA VAL A 71 -2.12 1.07 -0.56
C VAL A 71 -2.03 -0.09 0.43
N CYS A 72 -3.10 -0.34 1.20
CA CYS A 72 -3.13 -1.45 2.15
C CYS A 72 -2.90 -2.79 1.45
N HIS A 73 -3.55 -3.00 0.30
CA HIS A 73 -3.39 -4.21 -0.51
C HIS A 73 -1.93 -4.39 -0.92
N GLU A 74 -1.31 -3.33 -1.45
CA GLU A 74 0.08 -3.40 -1.91
C GLU A 74 1.05 -3.58 -0.74
N MET A 75 0.73 -3.05 0.43
CA MET A 75 1.57 -3.24 1.61
C MET A 75 1.60 -4.71 2.05
N VAL A 76 0.51 -5.45 1.85
CA VAL A 76 0.53 -6.89 2.10
C VAL A 76 1.53 -7.58 1.15
N HIS A 77 1.58 -7.14 -0.10
CA HIS A 77 2.58 -7.66 -1.05
C HIS A 77 4.00 -7.30 -0.63
N VAL A 78 4.23 -6.09 -0.09
CA VAL A 78 5.54 -5.73 0.48
C VAL A 78 5.92 -6.72 1.59
N GLN A 79 4.99 -7.03 2.48
CA GLN A 79 5.24 -8.01 3.55
C GLN A 79 5.63 -9.36 2.96
N GLN A 80 4.89 -9.83 1.95
CA GLN A 80 5.17 -11.10 1.32
C GLN A 80 6.57 -11.12 0.69
N LEU A 81 6.91 -10.07 -0.05
CA LEU A 81 8.22 -9.95 -0.67
C LEU A 81 9.34 -9.91 0.36
N HIS A 82 9.14 -9.12 1.43
CA HIS A 82 10.14 -9.01 2.49
C HIS A 82 10.37 -10.35 3.19
N GLU A 83 9.33 -11.16 3.31
CA GLU A 83 9.41 -12.48 3.92
C GLU A 83 9.84 -13.57 2.94
N ASN A 84 10.23 -13.19 1.73
CA ASN A 84 10.61 -14.11 0.65
C ASN A 84 9.51 -15.12 0.30
N ARG A 85 8.26 -14.67 0.42
CA ARG A 85 7.09 -15.48 0.02
C ARG A 85 6.66 -15.10 -1.39
N GLU A 86 5.92 -15.99 -2.04
CA GLU A 86 5.28 -15.67 -3.30
C GLU A 86 4.16 -14.68 -3.08
N LEU A 87 3.88 -13.85 -4.08
CA LEU A 87 2.75 -12.93 -4.03
C LEU A 87 1.45 -13.73 -4.01
N GLU A 88 0.61 -13.45 -3.04
CA GLU A 88 -0.66 -14.14 -2.86
C GLU A 88 -1.78 -13.13 -2.75
N GLU A 89 -2.59 -13.07 -3.81
CA GLU A 89 -3.66 -12.08 -3.90
C GLU A 89 -4.76 -12.31 -2.87
N ASN A 90 -5.09 -13.56 -2.57
CA ASN A 90 -6.16 -13.84 -1.59
C ASN A 90 -5.84 -13.26 -0.23
N GLU A 91 -4.62 -13.38 0.24
CA GLU A 91 -4.21 -12.79 1.50
C GLU A 91 -4.35 -11.27 1.47
N ALA A 92 -3.92 -10.65 0.37
CA ALA A 92 -4.02 -9.21 0.22
C ALA A 92 -5.48 -8.74 0.23
N TYR A 93 -6.37 -9.44 -0.46
CA TYR A 93 -7.79 -9.10 -0.44
C TYR A 93 -8.42 -9.28 0.93
N GLU A 94 -8.04 -10.32 1.66
CA GLU A 94 -8.55 -10.55 3.01
C GLU A 94 -8.12 -9.46 3.99
N LYS A 95 -6.89 -8.99 3.87
CA LYS A 95 -6.32 -8.03 4.82
C LYS A 95 -6.61 -6.58 4.49
N GLU A 96 -6.83 -6.25 3.22
CA GLU A 96 -6.97 -4.85 2.80
C GLU A 96 -8.11 -4.11 3.50
N GLU A 97 -9.28 -4.74 3.59
CA GLU A 97 -10.45 -4.12 4.24
C GLU A 97 -10.23 -3.95 5.74
N LEU A 98 -9.64 -4.94 6.36
CA LEU A 98 -9.37 -4.89 7.80
C LEU A 98 -8.37 -3.77 8.12
N LEU A 99 -7.31 -3.66 7.34
CA LEU A 99 -6.32 -2.60 7.50
C LEU A 99 -6.95 -1.23 7.30
N TYR A 100 -7.79 -1.09 6.26
CA TYR A 100 -8.49 0.15 6.00
C TYR A 100 -9.37 0.56 7.18
N ARG A 101 -10.18 -0.37 7.69
CA ARG A 101 -11.08 -0.08 8.81
C ARG A 101 -10.32 0.32 10.07
N LYS A 102 -9.26 -0.40 10.38
CA LYS A 102 -8.42 -0.07 11.53
C LYS A 102 -7.76 1.30 11.36
N TYR A 103 -7.26 1.59 10.18
CA TYR A 103 -6.63 2.88 9.92
C TYR A 103 -7.60 4.03 10.13
N ILE A 104 -8.78 3.94 9.53
CA ILE A 104 -9.80 4.98 9.62
C ILE A 104 -10.26 5.16 11.07
N ASN A 105 -10.44 4.08 11.81
CA ASN A 105 -10.92 4.14 13.19
C ASN A 105 -9.89 4.65 14.18
N ASN A 106 -8.61 4.62 13.83
CA ASN A 106 -7.52 5.08 14.68
C ASN A 106 -6.98 6.46 14.30
N SER A 107 -7.58 7.11 13.32
CA SER A 107 -7.12 8.43 12.86
C SER A 107 -7.97 9.58 13.38
#